data_543b9ab67a4ad72e38a988d49438c8eb
#
_entry.id   543b9ab67a4ad72e38a988d49438c8eb
#
_cell.length_a   1.000
_cell.length_b   1.000
_cell.length_c   1.000
_cell.angle_alpha   90.00
_cell.angle_beta   90.00
_cell.angle_gamma   90.00
#
_symmetry.space_group_name_H-M   'P 1'
#
loop_
_entity.id
_entity.type
_entity.pdbx_description
1 polymer ?
#
loop_
_entity_poly.entity_id
_entity_poly.type
_entity_poly.pdbx_seq_one_letter_code
_entity_poly.pdbx_strand_id
1 'polypeptide(L)'
;MRKEFAVLAVGCLALGLMALGSAQTDRSKRPSPPAQATFSLGAGQTITVDYSSPRVKGRKIFGEHEPYGKVWRAGANEATTFVTTTDLMVGGSHVPAGSYTIFAIPNKDKWTLIISKKTGEWGTDYPGPSEDLARIDMKASTLPSVVENFTIAFDKTPAGCTMRLDWETTRASVEIAKM
;
A
#
# COMPACT_ATOMS: atom_id res chain seq x y z
N MET A 1 2.33 84.14 16.37
CA MET A 1 3.14 83.06 15.80
C MET A 1 2.89 81.78 16.62
N ARG A 2 1.97 80.92 16.15
CA ARG A 2 1.68 79.66 16.80
C ARG A 2 2.15 78.53 15.86
N LYS A 3 3.06 77.72 16.36
CA LYS A 3 3.56 76.52 15.64
C LYS A 3 2.69 75.35 15.98
N GLU A 4 2.01 74.80 14.97
CA GLU A 4 1.24 73.58 15.04
C GLU A 4 2.20 72.41 14.87
N PHE A 5 2.24 71.51 15.85
CA PHE A 5 2.95 70.21 15.74
C PHE A 5 1.98 69.17 15.26
N ALA A 6 2.21 68.69 14.06
CA ALA A 6 1.49 67.51 13.52
C ALA A 6 2.12 66.25 14.10
N VAL A 7 1.31 65.45 14.84
CA VAL A 7 1.69 64.12 15.32
C VAL A 7 1.26 63.09 14.28
N LEU A 8 2.24 62.45 13.63
CA LEU A 8 2.02 61.31 12.75
C LEU A 8 1.86 60.05 13.59
N ALA A 9 0.66 59.50 13.63
CA ALA A 9 0.41 58.19 14.20
C ALA A 9 0.76 57.10 13.17
N VAL A 10 1.84 56.36 13.41
CA VAL A 10 2.23 55.20 12.65
C VAL A 10 1.44 53.99 13.18
N GLY A 11 0.40 53.59 12.47
CA GLY A 11 -0.35 52.37 12.74
C GLY A 11 0.42 51.14 12.29
N CYS A 12 0.98 50.37 13.21
CA CYS A 12 1.52 49.04 12.95
C CYS A 12 0.38 48.05 12.68
N LEU A 13 0.16 47.70 11.42
CA LEU A 13 -0.74 46.64 11.01
C LEU A 13 0.00 45.30 11.20
N ALA A 14 -0.23 44.61 12.32
CA ALA A 14 0.27 43.28 12.55
C ALA A 14 -0.57 42.29 11.73
N LEU A 15 -0.07 41.87 10.58
CA LEU A 15 -0.62 40.70 9.85
C LEU A 15 -0.30 39.43 10.65
N GLY A 16 -1.30 38.95 11.37
CA GLY A 16 -1.25 37.62 11.96
C GLY A 16 -1.28 36.56 10.85
N LEU A 17 -0.13 35.92 10.56
CA LEU A 17 -0.10 34.66 9.80
C LEU A 17 -0.78 33.57 10.66
N MET A 18 -2.05 33.30 10.38
CA MET A 18 -2.68 32.05 10.83
C MET A 18 -2.06 30.91 10.04
N ALA A 19 -1.10 30.20 10.65
CA ALA A 19 -0.64 28.92 10.18
C ALA A 19 -1.82 27.93 10.28
N LEU A 20 -2.48 27.65 9.15
CA LEU A 20 -3.39 26.52 9.02
C LEU A 20 -2.56 25.23 9.15
N GLY A 21 -2.32 24.82 10.39
CA GLY A 21 -1.78 23.52 10.72
C GLY A 21 -2.79 22.47 10.26
N SER A 22 -2.55 21.83 9.11
CA SER A 22 -3.26 20.62 8.74
C SER A 22 -3.05 19.62 9.86
N ALA A 23 -4.08 19.34 10.65
CA ALA A 23 -4.08 18.29 11.66
C ALA A 23 -3.86 16.95 10.92
N GLN A 24 -2.63 16.53 10.82
CA GLN A 24 -2.26 15.24 10.24
C GLN A 24 -2.77 14.16 11.19
N THR A 25 -3.90 13.56 10.85
CA THR A 25 -4.50 12.49 11.65
C THR A 25 -3.46 11.40 11.85
N ASP A 26 -3.15 11.08 13.11
CA ASP A 26 -2.17 10.04 13.46
C ASP A 26 -2.61 8.69 12.89
N ARG A 27 -2.01 8.30 11.77
CA ARG A 27 -2.37 7.07 11.04
C ARG A 27 -2.13 5.80 11.87
N SER A 28 -1.23 5.86 12.88
CA SER A 28 -0.92 4.70 13.73
C SER A 28 -2.10 4.27 14.60
N LYS A 29 -3.03 5.20 14.89
CA LYS A 29 -4.23 4.96 15.72
C LYS A 29 -5.44 4.44 14.91
N ARG A 30 -5.30 4.26 13.61
CA ARG A 30 -6.38 3.71 12.78
C ARG A 30 -6.68 2.26 13.13
N PRO A 31 -7.93 1.79 12.98
CA PRO A 31 -8.28 0.37 13.14
C PRO A 31 -7.47 -0.57 12.24
N SER A 32 -6.98 -0.06 11.13
CA SER A 32 -6.05 -0.71 10.21
C SER A 32 -4.82 0.19 10.07
N PRO A 33 -3.83 0.06 10.98
CA PRO A 33 -2.66 0.93 10.97
C PRO A 33 -1.77 0.67 9.76
N PRO A 34 -0.94 1.66 9.36
CA PRO A 34 0.04 1.48 8.31
C PRO A 34 1.07 0.41 8.71
N ALA A 35 1.53 -0.32 7.71
CA ALA A 35 2.60 -1.29 7.81
C ALA A 35 3.45 -1.25 6.53
N GLN A 36 4.67 -1.75 6.64
CA GLN A 36 5.61 -1.81 5.53
C GLN A 36 6.31 -3.17 5.53
N ALA A 37 6.49 -3.74 4.34
CA ALA A 37 7.36 -4.87 4.09
C ALA A 37 8.47 -4.45 3.12
N THR A 38 9.71 -4.82 3.42
CA THR A 38 10.87 -4.50 2.56
C THR A 38 11.72 -5.74 2.35
N PHE A 39 12.22 -5.92 1.13
CA PHE A 39 13.15 -6.97 0.79
C PHE A 39 14.36 -6.40 0.05
N SER A 40 15.57 -6.77 0.47
CA SER A 40 16.81 -6.40 -0.20
C SER A 40 17.22 -7.49 -1.20
N LEU A 41 17.37 -7.08 -2.45
CA LEU A 41 17.86 -7.91 -3.55
C LEU A 41 19.39 -7.88 -3.69
N GLY A 42 20.08 -7.17 -2.79
CA GLY A 42 21.53 -6.93 -2.85
C GLY A 42 21.88 -5.70 -3.70
N ALA A 43 23.12 -5.23 -3.60
CA ALA A 43 23.66 -4.08 -4.35
C ALA A 43 22.79 -2.79 -4.24
N GLY A 44 22.16 -2.57 -3.09
CA GLY A 44 21.27 -1.42 -2.87
C GLY A 44 19.89 -1.52 -3.52
N GLN A 45 19.59 -2.63 -4.20
CA GLN A 45 18.29 -2.85 -4.84
C GLN A 45 17.28 -3.39 -3.83
N THR A 46 16.06 -2.85 -3.87
CA THR A 46 15.01 -3.15 -2.90
C THR A 46 13.64 -3.29 -3.54
N ILE A 47 12.80 -4.06 -2.84
CA ILE A 47 11.34 -4.04 -3.01
C ILE A 47 10.77 -3.51 -1.70
N THR A 48 9.83 -2.57 -1.79
CA THR A 48 9.10 -2.02 -0.63
C THR A 48 7.60 -2.05 -0.91
N VAL A 49 6.84 -2.52 0.06
CA VAL A 49 5.37 -2.53 0.00
C VAL A 49 4.83 -1.77 1.20
N ASP A 50 4.13 -0.67 0.92
CA ASP A 50 3.42 0.13 1.92
C ASP A 50 1.93 -0.20 1.88
N TYR A 51 1.36 -0.57 3.01
CA TYR A 51 -0.03 -0.99 3.10
C TYR A 51 -0.65 -0.62 4.45
N SER A 52 -1.97 -0.70 4.55
CA SER A 52 -2.66 -0.67 5.84
C SER A 52 -3.08 -2.09 6.21
N SER A 53 -2.82 -2.49 7.46
CA SER A 53 -2.99 -3.86 7.96
C SER A 53 -4.33 -4.01 8.68
N PRO A 54 -5.42 -4.51 8.03
CA PRO A 54 -6.67 -4.81 8.71
C PRO A 54 -6.57 -6.02 9.62
N ARG A 55 -7.55 -6.14 10.54
CA ARG A 55 -7.66 -7.18 11.56
C ARG A 55 -8.81 -8.13 11.25
N VAL A 56 -8.65 -9.41 11.59
CA VAL A 56 -9.73 -10.42 11.47
C VAL A 56 -10.91 -10.08 12.36
N LYS A 57 -10.65 -9.81 13.65
CA LYS A 57 -11.69 -9.51 14.65
C LYS A 57 -12.84 -10.52 14.66
N GLY A 58 -12.51 -11.81 14.61
CA GLY A 58 -13.48 -12.91 14.61
C GLY A 58 -14.35 -13.04 13.36
N ARG A 59 -14.06 -12.28 12.29
CA ARG A 59 -14.81 -12.36 11.02
C ARG A 59 -14.23 -13.46 10.15
N LYS A 60 -15.06 -14.03 9.30
CA LYS A 60 -14.57 -14.78 8.14
C LYS A 60 -14.23 -13.80 7.04
N ILE A 61 -12.99 -13.84 6.57
CA ILE A 61 -12.50 -12.84 5.64
C ILE A 61 -12.83 -13.21 4.20
N PHE A 62 -12.14 -14.19 3.64
CA PHE A 62 -12.29 -14.50 2.23
C PHE A 62 -13.54 -15.30 1.93
N GLY A 63 -14.32 -14.82 0.96
CA GLY A 63 -15.62 -15.36 0.59
C GLY A 63 -16.80 -14.70 1.30
N GLU A 64 -16.58 -13.94 2.38
CA GLU A 64 -17.61 -13.17 3.11
C GLU A 64 -17.26 -11.68 3.15
N HIS A 65 -16.29 -11.28 3.98
CA HIS A 65 -15.90 -9.86 4.12
C HIS A 65 -15.21 -9.32 2.85
N GLU A 66 -14.32 -10.12 2.28
CA GLU A 66 -13.71 -9.90 0.97
C GLU A 66 -14.22 -10.98 0.01
N PRO A 67 -15.23 -10.67 -0.84
CA PRO A 67 -15.88 -11.64 -1.70
C PRO A 67 -14.92 -12.22 -2.74
N TYR A 68 -15.05 -13.52 -3.02
CA TYR A 68 -14.31 -14.14 -4.11
C TYR A 68 -14.65 -13.53 -5.47
N GLY A 69 -13.66 -13.44 -6.36
CA GLY A 69 -13.79 -12.89 -7.71
C GLY A 69 -13.92 -11.36 -7.76
N LYS A 70 -13.81 -10.66 -6.64
CA LYS A 70 -13.84 -9.20 -6.59
C LYS A 70 -12.45 -8.62 -6.37
N VAL A 71 -12.18 -7.48 -6.98
CA VAL A 71 -10.93 -6.75 -6.76
C VAL A 71 -10.90 -6.21 -5.33
N TRP A 72 -9.81 -6.51 -4.64
CA TRP A 72 -9.49 -6.04 -3.30
C TRP A 72 -8.16 -5.29 -3.32
N ARG A 73 -8.07 -4.17 -2.60
CA ARG A 73 -6.87 -3.30 -2.54
C ARG A 73 -5.65 -3.92 -1.83
N ALA A 74 -5.69 -5.23 -1.52
CA ALA A 74 -4.63 -5.95 -0.79
C ALA A 74 -4.23 -5.25 0.53
N GLY A 75 -5.24 -4.82 1.30
CA GLY A 75 -5.08 -4.06 2.53
C GLY A 75 -6.34 -3.32 2.92
N ALA A 76 -6.19 -2.16 3.57
CA ALA A 76 -7.26 -1.26 4.00
C ALA A 76 -6.87 0.20 3.75
N ASN A 77 -7.81 1.14 3.90
CA ASN A 77 -7.63 2.57 3.70
C ASN A 77 -7.10 2.89 2.28
N GLU A 78 -5.92 3.49 2.19
CA GLU A 78 -5.22 3.74 0.92
C GLU A 78 -4.90 2.40 0.21
N ALA A 79 -4.87 2.40 -1.11
CA ALA A 79 -4.46 1.23 -1.87
C ALA A 79 -2.97 0.92 -1.63
N THR A 80 -2.64 -0.37 -1.64
CA THR A 80 -1.30 -0.85 -1.30
C THR A 80 -0.30 -0.47 -2.40
N THR A 81 0.78 0.21 -2.00
CA THR A 81 1.83 0.65 -2.92
C THR A 81 2.97 -0.36 -2.97
N PHE A 82 3.41 -0.71 -4.16
CA PHE A 82 4.55 -1.59 -4.43
C PHE A 82 5.63 -0.79 -5.17
N VAL A 83 6.82 -0.71 -4.61
CA VAL A 83 7.96 0.01 -5.20
C VAL A 83 9.11 -0.95 -5.41
N THR A 84 9.71 -0.93 -6.58
CA THR A 84 10.96 -1.64 -6.87
C THR A 84 12.00 -0.71 -7.46
N THR A 85 13.23 -0.83 -7.02
CA THR A 85 14.37 -0.03 -7.52
C THR A 85 15.10 -0.71 -8.69
N THR A 86 14.65 -1.87 -9.13
CA THR A 86 15.21 -2.64 -10.25
C THR A 86 14.12 -3.39 -10.97
N ASP A 87 14.39 -3.79 -12.21
CA ASP A 87 13.48 -4.64 -12.98
C ASP A 87 13.35 -6.02 -12.33
N LEU A 88 12.12 -6.52 -12.32
CA LEU A 88 11.77 -7.80 -11.69
C LEU A 88 11.01 -8.71 -12.67
N MET A 89 11.15 -9.99 -12.43
CA MET A 89 10.23 -11.01 -12.95
C MET A 89 9.31 -11.43 -11.81
N VAL A 90 8.03 -11.05 -11.87
CA VAL A 90 7.02 -11.37 -10.85
C VAL A 90 6.07 -12.41 -11.44
N GLY A 91 6.11 -13.64 -10.93
CA GLY A 91 5.28 -14.74 -11.43
C GLY A 91 5.35 -14.94 -12.96
N GLY A 92 6.51 -14.69 -13.57
CA GLY A 92 6.72 -14.77 -15.01
C GLY A 92 6.40 -13.51 -15.81
N SER A 93 5.96 -12.43 -15.17
CA SER A 93 5.69 -11.12 -15.81
C SER A 93 6.81 -10.14 -15.51
N HIS A 94 7.28 -9.42 -16.54
CA HIS A 94 8.26 -8.34 -16.37
C HIS A 94 7.62 -7.12 -15.71
N VAL A 95 8.23 -6.64 -14.65
CA VAL A 95 7.84 -5.44 -13.90
C VAL A 95 9.05 -4.51 -13.83
N PRO A 96 9.08 -3.42 -14.60
CA PRO A 96 10.17 -2.44 -14.58
C PRO A 96 10.37 -1.81 -13.21
N ALA A 97 11.54 -1.24 -12.95
CA ALA A 97 11.78 -0.39 -11.80
C ALA A 97 10.75 0.75 -11.77
N GLY A 98 10.13 0.98 -10.62
CA GLY A 98 9.06 1.97 -10.50
C GLY A 98 8.19 1.82 -9.27
N SER A 99 7.13 2.63 -9.24
CA SER A 99 6.10 2.63 -8.20
C SER A 99 4.76 2.24 -8.81
N TYR A 100 4.05 1.34 -8.16
CA TYR A 100 2.82 0.71 -8.62
C TYR A 100 1.81 0.63 -7.47
N THR A 101 0.54 0.54 -7.82
CA THR A 101 -0.48 0.05 -6.88
C THR A 101 -0.70 -1.44 -7.11
N ILE A 102 -0.84 -2.21 -6.05
CA ILE A 102 -1.22 -3.62 -6.17
C ILE A 102 -2.63 -3.85 -5.63
N PHE A 103 -3.37 -4.65 -6.38
CA PHE A 103 -4.66 -5.21 -5.99
C PHE A 103 -4.58 -6.73 -6.04
N ALA A 104 -5.54 -7.39 -5.41
CA ALA A 104 -5.69 -8.83 -5.52
C ALA A 104 -7.14 -9.21 -5.83
N ILE A 105 -7.34 -10.31 -6.54
CA ILE A 105 -8.64 -10.95 -6.70
C ILE A 105 -8.59 -12.28 -5.96
N PRO A 106 -9.15 -12.37 -4.74
CA PRO A 106 -9.20 -13.61 -4.00
C PRO A 106 -10.08 -14.65 -4.69
N ASN A 107 -9.66 -15.91 -4.68
CA ASN A 107 -10.47 -17.06 -5.01
C ASN A 107 -10.07 -18.24 -4.11
N LYS A 108 -10.82 -19.35 -4.14
CA LYS A 108 -10.56 -20.48 -3.23
C LYS A 108 -9.18 -21.09 -3.44
N ASP A 109 -8.82 -21.33 -4.70
CA ASP A 109 -7.64 -22.13 -5.04
C ASP A 109 -6.50 -21.31 -5.65
N LYS A 110 -6.82 -20.20 -6.29
CA LYS A 110 -5.85 -19.39 -7.01
C LYS A 110 -6.28 -17.93 -7.00
N TRP A 111 -5.38 -17.06 -6.55
CA TRP A 111 -5.60 -15.62 -6.58
C TRP A 111 -5.00 -14.98 -7.83
N THR A 112 -5.44 -13.77 -8.14
CA THR A 112 -4.78 -12.94 -9.14
C THR A 112 -4.21 -11.71 -8.46
N LEU A 113 -2.89 -11.48 -8.58
CA LEU A 113 -2.26 -10.21 -8.26
C LEU A 113 -2.39 -9.29 -9.47
N ILE A 114 -2.85 -8.08 -9.25
CA ILE A 114 -2.87 -7.02 -10.25
C ILE A 114 -1.79 -6.01 -9.88
N ILE A 115 -0.92 -5.69 -10.82
CA ILE A 115 0.05 -4.59 -10.72
C ILE A 115 -0.46 -3.47 -11.61
N SER A 116 -0.89 -2.35 -11.01
CA SER A 116 -1.43 -1.18 -11.71
C SER A 116 -0.38 -0.09 -11.85
N LYS A 117 -0.31 0.54 -13.02
CA LYS A 117 0.54 1.71 -13.30
C LYS A 117 0.04 2.96 -12.61
N LYS A 118 -1.25 3.04 -12.32
CA LYS A 118 -1.85 4.17 -11.61
C LYS A 118 -1.57 4.03 -10.12
N THR A 119 -1.25 5.14 -9.46
CA THR A 119 -0.89 5.20 -8.04
C THR A 119 -1.69 6.28 -7.31
N GLY A 120 -1.78 6.15 -5.98
CA GLY A 120 -2.45 7.13 -5.13
C GLY A 120 -3.95 6.96 -4.99
N GLU A 121 -4.50 5.80 -5.38
CA GLU A 121 -5.92 5.49 -5.25
C GLU A 121 -6.30 5.32 -3.77
N TRP A 122 -7.54 5.65 -3.49
CA TRP A 122 -8.16 5.42 -2.19
C TRP A 122 -9.19 4.29 -2.26
N GLY A 123 -9.24 3.53 -1.17
CA GLY A 123 -10.28 2.52 -1.01
C GLY A 123 -10.19 1.42 -2.06
N THR A 124 -11.34 1.09 -2.65
CA THR A 124 -11.48 0.07 -3.68
C THR A 124 -11.55 0.66 -5.09
N ASP A 125 -11.10 1.91 -5.27
CA ASP A 125 -11.13 2.62 -6.55
C ASP A 125 -10.11 2.01 -7.53
N TYR A 126 -10.40 0.78 -7.95
CA TYR A 126 -9.62 0.11 -8.98
C TYR A 126 -9.83 0.80 -10.32
N PRO A 127 -8.77 1.34 -10.96
CA PRO A 127 -8.89 2.19 -12.14
C PRO A 127 -9.30 1.45 -13.42
N GLY A 128 -9.32 0.13 -13.38
CA GLY A 128 -9.70 -0.70 -14.51
C GLY A 128 -8.52 -1.37 -15.23
N PRO A 129 -8.80 -2.36 -16.10
CA PRO A 129 -7.78 -3.18 -16.76
C PRO A 129 -6.84 -2.41 -17.70
N SER A 130 -7.22 -1.21 -18.17
CA SER A 130 -6.36 -0.36 -19.01
C SER A 130 -5.12 0.15 -18.27
N GLU A 131 -5.20 0.24 -16.94
CA GLU A 131 -4.08 0.65 -16.09
C GLU A 131 -3.25 -0.53 -15.59
N ASP A 132 -3.66 -1.77 -15.85
CA ASP A 132 -2.90 -2.94 -15.43
C ASP A 132 -1.59 -3.04 -16.22
N LEU A 133 -0.48 -3.11 -15.51
CA LEU A 133 0.79 -3.52 -16.08
C LEU A 133 0.81 -5.05 -16.26
N ALA A 134 0.31 -5.77 -15.24
CA ALA A 134 0.27 -7.22 -15.24
C ALA A 134 -0.85 -7.77 -14.37
N ARG A 135 -1.35 -8.95 -14.75
CA ARG A 135 -2.21 -9.83 -13.95
C ARG A 135 -1.51 -11.16 -13.77
N ILE A 136 -1.22 -11.52 -12.55
CA ILE A 136 -0.29 -12.59 -12.21
C ILE A 136 -1.01 -13.58 -11.29
N ASP A 137 -0.89 -14.86 -11.61
CA ASP A 137 -1.40 -15.92 -10.77
C ASP A 137 -0.63 -16.02 -9.46
N MET A 138 -1.35 -16.06 -8.34
CA MET A 138 -0.80 -16.36 -7.01
C MET A 138 -1.29 -17.71 -6.54
N LYS A 139 -0.40 -18.48 -5.93
CA LYS A 139 -0.78 -19.74 -5.26
C LYS A 139 -1.51 -19.42 -3.96
N ALA A 140 -2.71 -19.97 -3.78
CA ALA A 140 -3.42 -19.94 -2.50
C ALA A 140 -3.11 -21.20 -1.67
N SER A 141 -3.02 -21.04 -0.36
CA SER A 141 -2.81 -22.14 0.58
C SER A 141 -3.40 -21.81 1.95
N THR A 142 -3.68 -22.85 2.74
CA THR A 142 -4.19 -22.69 4.11
C THR A 142 -3.03 -22.61 5.09
N LEU A 143 -3.09 -21.65 6.00
CA LEU A 143 -2.15 -21.50 7.10
C LEU A 143 -2.52 -22.42 8.27
N PRO A 144 -1.55 -22.92 9.04
CA PRO A 144 -1.80 -23.81 10.18
C PRO A 144 -2.47 -23.09 11.37
N SER A 145 -2.43 -21.77 11.41
CA SER A 145 -3.02 -20.93 12.45
C SER A 145 -3.54 -19.60 11.88
N VAL A 146 -4.47 -19.00 12.61
CA VAL A 146 -5.03 -17.68 12.23
C VAL A 146 -3.97 -16.59 12.32
N VAL A 147 -3.80 -15.85 11.25
CA VAL A 147 -3.03 -14.60 11.20
C VAL A 147 -4.02 -13.44 11.38
N GLU A 148 -4.09 -12.91 12.59
CA GLU A 148 -5.04 -11.86 12.99
C GLU A 148 -4.85 -10.56 12.20
N ASN A 149 -3.61 -10.18 11.95
CA ASN A 149 -3.25 -8.95 11.27
C ASN A 149 -2.89 -9.27 9.81
N PHE A 150 -3.58 -8.67 8.84
CA PHE A 150 -3.14 -8.78 7.45
C PHE A 150 -1.65 -8.43 7.32
N THR A 151 -0.87 -9.34 6.78
CA THR A 151 0.59 -9.23 6.70
C THR A 151 1.06 -9.49 5.29
N ILE A 152 1.81 -8.55 4.74
CA ILE A 152 2.64 -8.75 3.54
C ILE A 152 4.07 -9.01 4.01
N ALA A 153 4.72 -10.05 3.49
CA ALA A 153 6.09 -10.38 3.84
C ALA A 153 6.81 -11.05 2.67
N PHE A 154 8.13 -11.14 2.79
CA PHE A 154 9.01 -11.74 1.79
C PHE A 154 9.83 -12.87 2.41
N ASP A 155 9.83 -14.02 1.78
CA ASP A 155 10.70 -15.14 2.12
C ASP A 155 11.81 -15.23 1.06
N LYS A 156 13.07 -15.27 1.48
CA LYS A 156 14.22 -15.32 0.58
C LYS A 156 14.26 -16.64 -0.20
N THR A 157 14.52 -16.56 -1.49
CA THR A 157 14.78 -17.72 -2.37
C THR A 157 16.11 -17.59 -3.08
N PRO A 158 16.65 -18.63 -3.73
CA PRO A 158 17.89 -18.52 -4.51
C PRO A 158 17.79 -17.51 -5.68
N ALA A 159 16.61 -17.34 -6.29
CA ALA A 159 16.39 -16.43 -7.42
C ALA A 159 15.96 -15.02 -7.01
N GLY A 160 15.58 -14.81 -5.74
CA GLY A 160 15.07 -13.55 -5.24
C GLY A 160 14.24 -13.74 -3.98
N CYS A 161 12.91 -13.68 -4.08
CA CYS A 161 12.02 -13.90 -2.93
C CYS A 161 10.64 -14.42 -3.37
N THR A 162 9.91 -14.95 -2.40
CA THR A 162 8.47 -15.18 -2.49
C THR A 162 7.77 -14.07 -1.72
N MET A 163 6.95 -13.26 -2.38
CA MET A 163 6.05 -12.34 -1.71
C MET A 163 4.81 -13.12 -1.27
N ARG A 164 4.40 -12.95 0.00
CA ARG A 164 3.22 -13.58 0.56
C ARG A 164 2.30 -12.56 1.22
N LEU A 165 1.02 -12.81 1.07
CA LEU A 165 -0.09 -12.08 1.67
C LEU A 165 -0.79 -13.06 2.61
N ASP A 166 -0.68 -12.84 3.92
CA ASP A 166 -1.21 -13.71 4.96
C ASP A 166 -2.35 -13.00 5.71
N TRP A 167 -3.52 -13.60 5.77
CA TRP A 167 -4.61 -13.09 6.58
C TRP A 167 -5.62 -14.20 6.92
N GLU A 168 -6.14 -14.21 8.15
CA GLU A 168 -6.97 -15.30 8.68
C GLU A 168 -6.22 -16.63 8.56
N THR A 169 -6.76 -17.62 7.88
CA THR A 169 -6.13 -18.90 7.60
C THR A 169 -5.65 -19.01 6.16
N THR A 170 -5.56 -17.92 5.43
CA THR A 170 -5.21 -17.92 4.00
C THR A 170 -3.87 -17.25 3.76
N ARG A 171 -3.04 -17.90 2.94
CA ARG A 171 -1.84 -17.35 2.31
C ARG A 171 -2.01 -17.31 0.81
N ALA A 172 -1.79 -16.16 0.20
CA ALA A 172 -1.54 -16.06 -1.23
C ALA A 172 -0.07 -15.71 -1.47
N SER A 173 0.59 -16.33 -2.45
CA SER A 173 2.03 -16.14 -2.68
C SER A 173 2.38 -16.11 -4.16
N VAL A 174 3.44 -15.34 -4.48
CA VAL A 174 4.00 -15.20 -5.83
C VAL A 174 5.52 -15.13 -5.75
N GLU A 175 6.19 -15.79 -6.70
CA GLU A 175 7.65 -15.74 -6.82
C GLU A 175 8.09 -14.45 -7.50
N ILE A 176 9.15 -13.86 -6.98
CA ILE A 176 9.80 -12.66 -7.53
C ILE A 176 11.28 -12.97 -7.73
N ALA A 177 11.74 -12.82 -8.95
CA ALA A 177 13.15 -12.95 -9.30
C ALA A 177 13.69 -11.60 -9.78
N LYS A 178 14.98 -11.36 -9.52
CA LYS A 178 15.73 -10.25 -10.13
C LYS A 178 16.02 -10.60 -11.59
N MET A 179 15.94 -9.60 -12.45
CA MET A 179 16.38 -9.69 -13.85
C MET A 179 17.85 -9.34 -14.01
#